data_45d75bce9bdbd06008e17e1cd06254c0
#
_entry.id   45d75bce9bdbd06008e17e1cd06254c0
#
_cell.length_a   1.000
_cell.length_b   1.000
_cell.length_c   1.000
_cell.angle_alpha   90.00
_cell.angle_beta   90.00
_cell.angle_gamma   90.00
#
_symmetry.space_group_name_H-M   'P 1'
#
loop_
_entity.id
_entity.type
_entity.pdbx_description
1 polymer ?
#
loop_
_entity_poly.entity_id
_entity_poly.type
_entity_poly.pdbx_seq_one_letter_code
_entity_poly.pdbx_strand_id
1 'polypeptide(L)'
;MDFINKKILNEIYVSNISETDPINAIKSKLNLNESEINSKIDELVTNSFVNNDRKSLTQTGRDSIKVVLAGGVFDIIHPGHIHTLNAAKQLGDVLVVVVATDNTAVKMKKRRPLHSQEQRQELLNSLTMVDLCLVGQEDDIFKTVDKVRPQIIALGYDQVHQEKFITDGCKRIDLNAQVARLQSPVPEFSSSIIEKEYGESIHGI
;
A
#
# COMPACT_ATOMS: atom_id res chain seq x y z
N MET A 1 10.91 17.30 -12.70
CA MET A 1 10.83 15.89 -13.15
C MET A 1 9.56 15.72 -13.97
N ASP A 2 9.66 15.10 -15.13
CA ASP A 2 8.50 14.83 -15.98
C ASP A 2 7.65 13.66 -15.43
N PHE A 3 6.45 13.49 -15.99
CA PHE A 3 5.48 12.47 -15.55
C PHE A 3 6.00 11.06 -15.74
N ILE A 4 6.68 10.78 -16.87
CA ILE A 4 7.20 9.44 -17.21
C ILE A 4 8.32 9.06 -16.23
N ASN A 5 9.27 9.95 -16.02
CA ASN A 5 10.37 9.74 -15.08
C ASN A 5 9.84 9.47 -13.66
N LYS A 6 8.81 10.21 -13.22
CA LYS A 6 8.17 9.98 -11.93
C LYS A 6 7.52 8.60 -11.84
N LYS A 7 6.83 8.16 -12.89
CA LYS A 7 6.24 6.81 -12.95
C LYS A 7 7.31 5.71 -12.92
N ILE A 8 8.43 5.91 -13.60
CA ILE A 8 9.56 4.98 -13.56
C ILE A 8 10.11 4.86 -12.12
N LEU A 9 10.29 5.98 -11.41
CA LEU A 9 10.72 5.94 -10.01
C LEU A 9 9.73 5.18 -9.11
N ASN A 10 8.42 5.37 -9.32
CA ASN A 10 7.39 4.63 -8.60
C ASN A 10 7.53 3.12 -8.80
N GLU A 11 7.71 2.68 -10.05
CA GLU A 11 7.86 1.26 -10.36
C GLU A 11 9.18 0.67 -9.84
N ILE A 12 10.29 1.42 -9.90
CA ILE A 12 11.55 1.00 -9.29
C ILE A 12 11.38 0.84 -7.78
N TYR A 13 10.71 1.79 -7.10
CA TYR A 13 10.43 1.69 -5.67
C TYR A 13 9.56 0.46 -5.34
N VAL A 14 8.44 0.27 -6.07
CA VAL A 14 7.53 -0.87 -5.85
C VAL A 14 8.26 -2.19 -6.08
N SER A 15 9.02 -2.31 -7.16
CA SER A 15 9.79 -3.50 -7.49
C SER A 15 10.88 -3.81 -6.48
N ASN A 16 11.53 -2.78 -5.92
CA ASN A 16 12.53 -2.95 -4.87
C ASN A 16 11.90 -3.51 -3.58
N ILE A 17 10.72 -3.00 -3.17
CA ILE A 17 10.00 -3.51 -1.99
C ILE A 17 9.49 -4.94 -2.19
N SER A 18 9.01 -5.27 -3.39
CA SER A 18 8.46 -6.60 -3.74
C SER A 18 9.53 -7.60 -4.22
N GLU A 19 10.81 -7.17 -4.30
CA GLU A 19 11.94 -8.00 -4.76
C GLU A 19 11.75 -8.55 -6.17
N THR A 20 11.15 -7.71 -7.05
CA THR A 20 10.88 -8.04 -8.46
C THR A 20 11.75 -7.19 -9.39
N ASP A 21 11.79 -7.58 -10.68
CA ASP A 21 12.50 -6.80 -11.68
C ASP A 21 11.66 -5.61 -12.17
N PRO A 22 12.15 -4.35 -12.09
CA PRO A 22 11.39 -3.17 -12.45
C PRO A 22 11.11 -3.04 -13.95
N ILE A 23 11.94 -3.61 -14.82
CA ILE A 23 11.82 -3.46 -16.29
C ILE A 23 10.47 -4.00 -16.78
N ASN A 24 10.09 -5.19 -16.32
CA ASN A 24 8.82 -5.82 -16.71
C ASN A 24 7.60 -5.02 -16.21
N ALA A 25 7.66 -4.49 -14.97
CA ALA A 25 6.61 -3.66 -14.41
C ALA A 25 6.47 -2.33 -15.20
N ILE A 26 7.59 -1.67 -15.49
CA ILE A 26 7.61 -0.43 -16.27
C ILE A 26 7.04 -0.67 -17.67
N LYS A 27 7.49 -1.74 -18.35
CA LYS A 27 7.03 -2.10 -19.69
C LYS A 27 5.51 -2.30 -19.75
N SER A 28 4.96 -3.05 -18.81
CA SER A 28 3.51 -3.34 -18.78
C SER A 28 2.66 -2.11 -18.47
N LYS A 29 3.14 -1.22 -17.59
CA LYS A 29 2.35 -0.06 -17.13
C LYS A 29 2.50 1.19 -17.98
N LEU A 30 3.66 1.40 -18.62
CA LEU A 30 3.96 2.63 -19.37
C LEU A 30 3.95 2.44 -20.90
N ASN A 31 3.76 1.21 -21.38
CA ASN A 31 3.76 0.88 -22.80
C ASN A 31 5.03 1.38 -23.54
N LEU A 32 6.18 1.32 -22.86
CA LEU A 32 7.49 1.66 -23.40
C LEU A 32 8.22 0.40 -23.84
N ASN A 33 9.03 0.50 -24.90
CA ASN A 33 9.92 -0.59 -25.26
C ASN A 33 11.17 -0.61 -24.36
N GLU A 34 11.90 -1.72 -24.36
CA GLU A 34 13.03 -1.94 -23.45
C GLU A 34 14.17 -0.93 -23.67
N SER A 35 14.41 -0.50 -24.90
CA SER A 35 15.43 0.51 -25.21
C SER A 35 15.06 1.88 -24.62
N GLU A 36 13.79 2.28 -24.73
CA GLU A 36 13.28 3.52 -24.14
C GLU A 36 13.37 3.49 -22.61
N ILE A 37 12.99 2.35 -21.99
CA ILE A 37 13.09 2.15 -20.54
C ILE A 37 14.55 2.29 -20.10
N ASN A 38 15.45 1.59 -20.76
CA ASN A 38 16.87 1.64 -20.43
C ASN A 38 17.44 3.04 -20.55
N SER A 39 17.12 3.77 -21.63
CA SER A 39 17.54 5.16 -21.83
C SER A 39 17.04 6.08 -20.71
N LYS A 40 15.78 5.91 -20.28
CA LYS A 40 15.19 6.69 -19.18
C LYS A 40 15.82 6.37 -17.83
N ILE A 41 16.10 5.10 -17.56
CA ILE A 41 16.78 4.70 -16.33
C ILE A 41 18.21 5.25 -16.31
N ASP A 42 18.95 5.22 -17.44
CA ASP A 42 20.30 5.79 -17.52
C ASP A 42 20.31 7.31 -17.29
N GLU A 43 19.30 8.02 -17.81
CA GLU A 43 19.08 9.43 -17.50
C GLU A 43 18.86 9.65 -15.99
N LEU A 44 18.03 8.81 -15.35
CA LEU A 44 17.74 8.90 -13.90
C LEU A 44 18.96 8.54 -13.03
N VAL A 45 19.78 7.59 -13.48
CA VAL A 45 21.08 7.28 -12.83
C VAL A 45 22.04 8.46 -12.92
N THR A 46 22.19 9.02 -14.13
CA THR A 46 23.06 10.20 -14.35
C THR A 46 22.64 11.39 -13.51
N ASN A 47 21.34 11.60 -13.33
CA ASN A 47 20.77 12.66 -12.49
C ASN A 47 20.69 12.30 -11.00
N SER A 48 21.26 11.18 -10.58
CA SER A 48 21.31 10.71 -9.19
C SER A 48 19.96 10.48 -8.53
N PHE A 49 18.94 10.08 -9.29
CA PHE A 49 17.65 9.62 -8.74
C PHE A 49 17.62 8.11 -8.52
N VAL A 50 18.34 7.36 -9.33
CA VAL A 50 18.44 5.89 -9.28
C VAL A 50 19.89 5.51 -9.04
N ASN A 51 20.13 4.47 -8.23
CA ASN A 51 21.46 3.94 -7.99
C ASN A 51 22.04 3.24 -9.23
N ASN A 52 23.36 3.00 -9.25
CA ASN A 52 24.04 2.31 -10.34
C ASN A 52 23.57 0.87 -10.57
N ASP A 53 22.91 0.26 -9.57
CA ASP A 53 22.26 -1.06 -9.70
C ASP A 53 21.02 -1.03 -10.59
N ARG A 54 20.50 0.18 -10.92
CA ARG A 54 19.29 0.42 -11.72
C ARG A 54 18.00 -0.16 -11.14
N LYS A 55 18.02 -0.63 -9.88
CA LYS A 55 16.94 -1.35 -9.21
C LYS A 55 16.50 -0.69 -7.91
N SER A 56 17.26 0.30 -7.45
CA SER A 56 16.97 1.01 -6.21
C SER A 56 17.07 2.51 -6.39
N LEU A 57 16.28 3.25 -5.61
CA LEU A 57 16.31 4.71 -5.60
C LEU A 57 17.44 5.20 -4.72
N THR A 58 18.08 6.30 -5.11
CA THR A 58 18.90 7.09 -4.19
C THR A 58 17.99 7.82 -3.18
N GLN A 59 18.58 8.48 -2.18
CA GLN A 59 17.81 9.34 -1.29
C GLN A 59 17.05 10.43 -2.07
N THR A 60 17.71 11.07 -3.04
CA THR A 60 17.08 12.08 -3.93
C THR A 60 15.89 11.51 -4.70
N GLY A 61 16.04 10.30 -5.25
CA GLY A 61 14.95 9.60 -5.93
C GLY A 61 13.80 9.26 -5.00
N ARG A 62 14.13 8.79 -3.78
CA ARG A 62 13.13 8.45 -2.76
C ARG A 62 12.34 9.68 -2.27
N ASP A 63 13.01 10.83 -2.14
CA ASP A 63 12.39 12.10 -1.73
C ASP A 63 11.54 12.73 -2.85
N SER A 64 11.75 12.28 -4.09
CA SER A 64 10.99 12.76 -5.26
C SER A 64 9.62 12.10 -5.43
N ILE A 65 9.35 11.04 -4.69
CA ILE A 65 8.07 10.33 -4.69
C ILE A 65 7.44 10.35 -3.29
N LYS A 66 6.11 10.44 -3.26
CA LYS A 66 5.34 10.40 -2.03
C LYS A 66 4.64 9.04 -1.89
N VAL A 67 5.05 8.27 -0.89
CA VAL A 67 4.49 6.94 -0.59
C VAL A 67 3.46 7.05 0.51
N VAL A 68 2.29 6.50 0.26
CA VAL A 68 1.19 6.37 1.22
C VAL A 68 1.07 4.92 1.63
N LEU A 69 0.92 4.67 2.93
CA LEU A 69 0.64 3.36 3.49
C LEU A 69 -0.78 3.34 4.07
N ALA A 70 -1.56 2.33 3.72
CA ALA A 70 -2.85 2.05 4.34
C ALA A 70 -2.89 0.60 4.80
N GLY A 71 -3.61 0.29 5.88
CA GLY A 71 -3.70 -1.07 6.39
C GLY A 71 -5.10 -1.44 6.83
N GLY A 72 -5.42 -2.75 6.76
CA GLY A 72 -6.70 -3.27 7.18
C GLY A 72 -6.83 -4.78 7.04
N VAL A 73 -7.98 -5.32 7.42
CA VAL A 73 -8.28 -6.76 7.24
C VAL A 73 -8.70 -7.04 5.80
N PHE A 74 -9.56 -6.21 5.22
CA PHE A 74 -10.08 -6.32 3.84
C PHE A 74 -10.66 -7.71 3.50
N ASP A 75 -11.45 -8.27 4.40
CA ASP A 75 -12.02 -9.62 4.23
C ASP A 75 -13.04 -9.67 3.10
N ILE A 76 -14.04 -8.78 3.17
CA ILE A 76 -15.03 -8.57 2.10
C ILE A 76 -14.83 -7.14 1.60
N ILE A 77 -14.42 -7.00 0.35
CA ILE A 77 -14.27 -5.68 -0.27
C ILE A 77 -15.66 -5.12 -0.58
N HIS A 78 -15.90 -3.89 -0.14
CA HIS A 78 -17.16 -3.17 -0.30
C HIS A 78 -16.88 -1.70 -0.69
N PRO A 79 -17.90 -0.93 -1.13
CA PRO A 79 -17.70 0.46 -1.57
C PRO A 79 -16.93 1.34 -0.60
N GLY A 80 -17.11 1.19 0.71
CA GLY A 80 -16.35 1.92 1.72
C GLY A 80 -14.84 1.70 1.63
N HIS A 81 -14.38 0.46 1.37
CA HIS A 81 -12.96 0.18 1.13
C HIS A 81 -12.46 0.87 -0.15
N ILE A 82 -13.24 0.82 -1.23
CA ILE A 82 -12.87 1.44 -2.51
C ILE A 82 -12.72 2.96 -2.34
N HIS A 83 -13.66 3.63 -1.66
CA HIS A 83 -13.56 5.06 -1.37
C HIS A 83 -12.33 5.40 -0.52
N THR A 84 -12.08 4.64 0.54
CA THR A 84 -10.93 4.83 1.42
C THR A 84 -9.61 4.67 0.66
N LEU A 85 -9.47 3.61 -0.15
CA LEU A 85 -8.25 3.37 -0.92
C LEU A 85 -8.04 4.42 -2.02
N ASN A 86 -9.11 4.87 -2.70
CA ASN A 86 -9.02 5.98 -3.64
C ASN A 86 -8.59 7.28 -2.96
N ALA A 87 -9.17 7.60 -1.80
CA ALA A 87 -8.78 8.79 -1.04
C ALA A 87 -7.32 8.69 -0.56
N ALA A 88 -6.87 7.51 -0.12
CA ALA A 88 -5.47 7.28 0.23
C ALA A 88 -4.53 7.48 -0.98
N LYS A 89 -4.90 6.94 -2.16
CA LYS A 89 -4.11 7.10 -3.38
C LYS A 89 -3.93 8.56 -3.79
N GLN A 90 -4.93 9.40 -3.56
CA GLN A 90 -4.87 10.83 -3.88
C GLN A 90 -3.87 11.61 -3.00
N LEU A 91 -3.43 11.06 -1.88
CA LEU A 91 -2.46 11.70 -0.99
C LEU A 91 -1.01 11.58 -1.48
N GLY A 92 -0.73 10.69 -2.44
CA GLY A 92 0.64 10.46 -2.89
C GLY A 92 0.76 9.80 -4.26
N ASP A 93 1.98 9.48 -4.61
CA ASP A 93 2.36 8.90 -5.91
C ASP A 93 2.23 7.37 -5.91
N VAL A 94 2.53 6.74 -4.76
CA VAL A 94 2.48 5.28 -4.57
C VAL A 94 1.60 4.96 -3.38
N LEU A 95 0.61 4.07 -3.57
CA LEU A 95 -0.19 3.50 -2.49
C LEU A 95 0.25 2.07 -2.21
N VAL A 96 0.84 1.86 -1.03
CA VAL A 96 1.11 0.52 -0.48
C VAL A 96 0.00 0.16 0.50
N VAL A 97 -0.62 -1.00 0.31
CA VAL A 97 -1.63 -1.51 1.23
C VAL A 97 -1.06 -2.68 2.02
N VAL A 98 -1.31 -2.73 3.32
CA VAL A 98 -0.93 -3.84 4.17
C VAL A 98 -2.17 -4.59 4.62
N VAL A 99 -2.29 -5.83 4.18
CA VAL A 99 -3.36 -6.72 4.62
C VAL A 99 -2.93 -7.45 5.90
N ALA A 100 -3.81 -7.47 6.90
CA ALA A 100 -3.56 -8.19 8.15
C ALA A 100 -3.42 -9.71 7.89
N THR A 101 -2.50 -10.37 8.60
CA THR A 101 -2.43 -11.85 8.58
C THR A 101 -3.73 -12.46 9.07
N ASP A 102 -3.97 -13.74 8.76
CA ASP A 102 -5.16 -14.45 9.22
C ASP A 102 -5.25 -14.46 10.75
N ASN A 103 -4.13 -14.68 11.42
CA ASN A 103 -4.08 -14.66 12.88
C ASN A 103 -4.40 -13.27 13.45
N THR A 104 -3.87 -12.20 12.85
CA THR A 104 -4.18 -10.82 13.23
C THR A 104 -5.66 -10.51 12.97
N ALA A 105 -6.20 -10.93 11.83
CA ALA A 105 -7.60 -10.75 11.48
C ALA A 105 -8.53 -11.44 12.49
N VAL A 106 -8.22 -12.68 12.90
CA VAL A 106 -8.96 -13.39 13.96
C VAL A 106 -8.92 -12.64 15.29
N LYS A 107 -7.76 -12.12 15.70
CA LYS A 107 -7.64 -11.32 16.93
C LYS A 107 -8.51 -10.04 16.86
N MET A 108 -8.54 -9.36 15.71
CA MET A 108 -9.29 -8.12 15.51
C MET A 108 -10.79 -8.33 15.38
N LYS A 109 -11.22 -9.32 14.58
CA LYS A 109 -12.62 -9.57 14.21
C LYS A 109 -13.31 -10.60 15.09
N LYS A 110 -12.56 -11.35 15.92
CA LYS A 110 -13.03 -12.47 16.77
C LYS A 110 -13.62 -13.65 15.96
N ARG A 111 -13.34 -13.71 14.67
CA ARG A 111 -13.70 -14.79 13.76
C ARG A 111 -12.63 -14.96 12.68
N ARG A 112 -12.65 -16.09 11.98
CA ARG A 112 -11.81 -16.28 10.79
C ARG A 112 -12.29 -15.41 9.65
N PRO A 113 -11.39 -14.80 8.86
CA PRO A 113 -11.72 -14.20 7.59
C PRO A 113 -12.33 -15.23 6.64
N LEU A 114 -13.19 -14.79 5.73
CA LEU A 114 -13.74 -15.62 4.64
C LEU A 114 -12.65 -16.00 3.64
N HIS A 115 -11.74 -15.06 3.36
CA HIS A 115 -10.63 -15.23 2.44
C HIS A 115 -9.30 -15.31 3.20
N SER A 116 -8.39 -16.22 2.75
CA SER A 116 -7.04 -16.26 3.30
C SER A 116 -6.28 -14.94 3.05
N GLN A 117 -5.25 -14.70 3.81
CA GLN A 117 -4.43 -13.48 3.63
C GLN A 117 -3.85 -13.36 2.22
N GLU A 118 -3.52 -14.47 1.56
CA GLU A 118 -3.03 -14.51 0.18
C GLU A 118 -4.13 -14.12 -0.82
N GLN A 119 -5.35 -14.63 -0.64
CA GLN A 119 -6.50 -14.26 -1.47
C GLN A 119 -6.86 -12.79 -1.30
N ARG A 120 -6.84 -12.27 -0.07
CA ARG A 120 -7.09 -10.86 0.23
C ARG A 120 -6.00 -9.96 -0.38
N GLN A 121 -4.73 -10.41 -0.33
CA GLN A 121 -3.62 -9.72 -1.00
C GLN A 121 -3.79 -9.69 -2.52
N GLU A 122 -4.17 -10.80 -3.13
CA GLU A 122 -4.42 -10.90 -4.59
C GLU A 122 -5.54 -9.96 -5.03
N LEU A 123 -6.67 -9.96 -4.29
CA LEU A 123 -7.78 -9.05 -4.55
C LEU A 123 -7.36 -7.58 -4.48
N LEU A 124 -6.58 -7.19 -3.47
CA LEU A 124 -6.09 -5.81 -3.31
C LEU A 124 -5.09 -5.44 -4.40
N ASN A 125 -4.18 -6.33 -4.79
CA ASN A 125 -3.25 -6.09 -5.90
C ASN A 125 -3.96 -5.94 -7.27
N SER A 126 -5.20 -6.44 -7.39
CA SER A 126 -6.00 -6.31 -8.60
C SER A 126 -6.72 -4.95 -8.70
N LEU A 127 -6.72 -4.14 -7.64
CA LEU A 127 -7.35 -2.83 -7.62
C LEU A 127 -6.43 -1.78 -8.26
N THR A 128 -6.93 -1.02 -9.20
CA THR A 128 -6.14 -0.05 -9.99
C THR A 128 -5.50 1.07 -9.18
N MET A 129 -6.08 1.42 -8.01
CA MET A 129 -5.52 2.43 -7.11
C MET A 129 -4.41 1.89 -6.22
N VAL A 130 -4.24 0.58 -6.09
CA VAL A 130 -3.21 -0.06 -5.26
C VAL A 130 -1.98 -0.35 -6.11
N ASP A 131 -0.84 0.21 -5.74
CA ASP A 131 0.42 -0.02 -6.45
C ASP A 131 1.12 -1.28 -5.93
N LEU A 132 0.95 -1.61 -4.65
CA LEU A 132 1.50 -2.80 -4.00
C LEU A 132 0.66 -3.19 -2.80
N CYS A 133 0.36 -4.47 -2.66
CA CYS A 133 -0.20 -5.03 -1.43
C CYS A 133 0.79 -6.00 -0.78
N LEU A 134 1.06 -5.79 0.51
CA LEU A 134 1.91 -6.63 1.34
C LEU A 134 1.08 -7.33 2.41
N VAL A 135 1.46 -8.55 2.78
CA VAL A 135 0.96 -9.18 4.01
C VAL A 135 1.75 -8.62 5.19
N GLY A 136 1.05 -8.18 6.22
CA GLY A 136 1.63 -7.61 7.43
C GLY A 136 2.43 -8.63 8.24
N GLN A 137 3.10 -8.16 9.30
CA GLN A 137 3.79 -8.99 10.27
C GLN A 137 2.92 -9.20 11.50
N GLU A 138 2.93 -10.40 12.06
CA GLU A 138 2.09 -10.75 13.22
C GLU A 138 2.55 -10.10 14.52
N ASP A 139 3.86 -10.01 14.69
CA ASP A 139 4.48 -9.58 15.94
C ASP A 139 4.58 -8.07 16.07
N ASP A 140 4.91 -7.40 14.96
CA ASP A 140 5.14 -5.96 14.95
C ASP A 140 4.81 -5.34 13.58
N ILE A 141 3.75 -4.54 13.53
CA ILE A 141 3.35 -3.81 12.32
C ILE A 141 4.44 -2.85 11.85
N PHE A 142 5.29 -2.35 12.75
CA PHE A 142 6.32 -1.38 12.43
C PHE A 142 7.48 -1.99 11.62
N LYS A 143 7.65 -3.30 11.60
CA LYS A 143 8.56 -3.96 10.66
C LYS A 143 8.17 -3.71 9.20
N THR A 144 6.86 -3.75 8.90
CA THR A 144 6.35 -3.42 7.57
C THR A 144 6.41 -1.92 7.30
N VAL A 145 6.09 -1.09 8.29
CA VAL A 145 6.21 0.38 8.18
C VAL A 145 7.67 0.78 7.91
N ASP A 146 8.64 0.17 8.59
CA ASP A 146 10.06 0.43 8.39
C ASP A 146 10.55 -0.05 7.01
N LYS A 147 10.08 -1.20 6.52
CA LYS A 147 10.38 -1.67 5.16
C LYS A 147 9.87 -0.68 4.09
N VAL A 148 8.68 -0.14 4.26
CA VAL A 148 8.03 0.78 3.30
C VAL A 148 8.53 2.22 3.46
N ARG A 149 8.79 2.68 4.69
CA ARG A 149 9.18 4.06 5.03
C ARG A 149 8.27 5.11 4.38
N PRO A 150 6.93 5.06 4.61
CA PRO A 150 5.99 5.97 3.97
C PRO A 150 6.13 7.42 4.47
N GLN A 151 5.79 8.40 3.61
CA GLN A 151 5.62 9.78 4.05
C GLN A 151 4.25 10.01 4.71
N ILE A 152 3.25 9.23 4.31
CA ILE A 152 1.89 9.32 4.86
C ILE A 152 1.40 7.94 5.26
N ILE A 153 0.84 7.83 6.47
CA ILE A 153 0.06 6.66 6.89
C ILE A 153 -1.41 7.08 6.92
N ALA A 154 -2.20 6.48 6.03
CA ALA A 154 -3.61 6.75 5.87
C ALA A 154 -4.44 5.82 6.75
N LEU A 155 -5.22 6.37 7.68
CA LEU A 155 -6.13 5.65 8.56
C LEU A 155 -7.57 5.79 8.07
N GLY A 156 -8.36 4.73 8.15
CA GLY A 156 -9.79 4.79 7.92
C GLY A 156 -10.51 5.67 8.96
N TYR A 157 -11.71 6.10 8.63
CA TYR A 157 -12.51 6.99 9.49
C TYR A 157 -12.80 6.40 10.87
N ASP A 158 -12.88 5.07 10.97
CA ASP A 158 -13.16 4.31 12.19
C ASP A 158 -11.90 3.98 13.03
N GLN A 159 -10.70 4.29 12.51
CA GLN A 159 -9.41 3.96 13.13
C GLN A 159 -8.84 5.09 14.03
N VAL A 160 -9.69 5.98 14.54
CA VAL A 160 -9.28 7.15 15.37
C VAL A 160 -8.39 6.75 16.56
N HIS A 161 -8.69 5.62 17.19
CA HIS A 161 -7.94 5.11 18.34
C HIS A 161 -6.52 4.64 18.00
N GLN A 162 -6.21 4.45 16.72
CA GLN A 162 -4.89 4.00 16.25
C GLN A 162 -3.92 5.15 15.98
N GLU A 163 -4.40 6.39 15.82
CA GLU A 163 -3.58 7.54 15.42
C GLU A 163 -2.38 7.75 16.35
N LYS A 164 -2.63 7.78 17.66
CA LYS A 164 -1.56 7.92 18.66
C LYS A 164 -0.58 6.75 18.62
N PHE A 165 -1.08 5.52 18.58
CA PHE A 165 -0.25 4.31 18.51
C PHE A 165 0.67 4.31 17.29
N ILE A 166 0.15 4.67 16.11
CA ILE A 166 0.92 4.76 14.86
C ILE A 166 1.96 5.88 14.95
N THR A 167 1.56 7.08 15.41
CA THR A 167 2.47 8.21 15.56
C THR A 167 3.64 7.90 16.50
N ASP A 168 3.34 7.32 17.67
CA ASP A 168 4.38 6.96 18.65
C ASP A 168 5.28 5.82 18.14
N GLY A 169 4.72 4.88 17.37
CA GLY A 169 5.48 3.80 16.76
C GLY A 169 6.40 4.28 15.65
N CYS A 170 5.97 5.22 14.82
CA CYS A 170 6.84 5.84 13.81
C CYS A 170 8.04 6.54 14.44
N LYS A 171 7.84 7.25 15.56
CA LYS A 171 8.96 7.88 16.29
C LYS A 171 9.97 6.85 16.79
N ARG A 172 9.52 5.67 17.24
CA ARG A 172 10.43 4.60 17.72
C ARG A 172 11.35 4.03 16.66
N ILE A 173 10.95 4.08 15.39
CA ILE A 173 11.75 3.63 14.25
C ILE A 173 12.39 4.79 13.48
N ASP A 174 12.44 5.97 14.09
CA ASP A 174 12.98 7.20 13.49
C ASP A 174 12.38 7.48 12.09
N LEU A 175 11.05 7.44 12.03
CA LEU A 175 10.27 7.74 10.82
C LEU A 175 9.37 8.95 11.05
N ASN A 176 9.61 10.01 10.29
CA ASN A 176 8.75 11.20 10.28
C ASN A 176 7.63 11.04 9.24
N ALA A 177 6.62 10.20 9.56
CA ALA A 177 5.45 10.02 8.71
C ALA A 177 4.26 10.87 9.22
N GLN A 178 3.56 11.50 8.29
CA GLN A 178 2.30 12.16 8.59
C GLN A 178 1.20 11.10 8.74
N VAL A 179 0.45 11.12 9.82
CA VAL A 179 -0.77 10.32 9.96
C VAL A 179 -1.95 11.12 9.43
N ALA A 180 -2.63 10.62 8.40
CA ALA A 180 -3.78 11.24 7.78
C ALA A 180 -5.03 10.37 8.01
N ARG A 181 -6.06 10.94 8.64
CA ARG A 181 -7.35 10.28 8.79
C ARG A 181 -8.24 10.59 7.60
N LEU A 182 -8.70 9.54 6.92
CA LEU A 182 -9.58 9.66 5.77
C LEU A 182 -11.04 9.75 6.24
N GLN A 183 -11.84 10.54 5.52
CA GLN A 183 -13.28 10.57 5.73
C GLN A 183 -13.95 9.51 4.83
N SER A 184 -14.96 8.81 5.34
CA SER A 184 -15.79 7.94 4.51
C SER A 184 -17.05 8.68 4.07
N PRO A 185 -17.28 8.84 2.76
CA PRO A 185 -18.54 9.41 2.28
C PRO A 185 -19.73 8.45 2.41
N VAL A 186 -19.49 7.20 2.75
CA VAL A 186 -20.50 6.12 2.85
C VAL A 186 -20.30 5.30 4.12
N PRO A 187 -20.50 5.91 5.32
CA PRO A 187 -20.26 5.23 6.60
C PRO A 187 -21.21 4.05 6.84
N GLU A 188 -22.33 3.99 6.13
CA GLU A 188 -23.30 2.89 6.16
C GLU A 188 -22.79 1.59 5.55
N PHE A 189 -21.74 1.61 4.72
CA PHE A 189 -21.11 0.41 4.18
C PHE A 189 -19.89 0.00 4.99
N SER A 190 -20.05 -0.98 5.86
CA SER A 190 -18.95 -1.60 6.58
C SER A 190 -19.07 -3.13 6.56
N SER A 191 -17.92 -3.82 6.63
CA SER A 191 -17.92 -5.29 6.72
C SER A 191 -18.77 -5.80 7.88
N SER A 192 -18.84 -5.05 8.99
CA SER A 192 -19.62 -5.42 10.16
C SER A 192 -21.14 -5.36 9.92
N ILE A 193 -21.61 -4.44 9.06
CA ILE A 193 -23.02 -4.37 8.66
C ILE A 193 -23.36 -5.53 7.74
N ILE A 194 -22.54 -5.77 6.73
CA ILE A 194 -22.72 -6.91 5.79
C ILE A 194 -22.76 -8.23 6.58
N GLU A 195 -21.88 -8.39 7.55
CA GLU A 195 -21.86 -9.56 8.41
C GLU A 195 -23.14 -9.71 9.26
N LYS A 196 -23.61 -8.62 9.83
CA LYS A 196 -24.80 -8.64 10.67
C LYS A 196 -26.07 -9.02 9.87
N GLU A 197 -26.15 -8.59 8.62
CA GLU A 197 -27.30 -8.85 7.75
C GLU A 197 -27.24 -10.20 7.04
N TYR A 198 -26.04 -10.64 6.65
CA TYR A 198 -25.85 -11.81 5.77
C TYR A 198 -24.90 -12.87 6.34
N GLY A 199 -24.39 -12.69 7.55
CA GLY A 199 -23.35 -13.55 8.12
C GLY A 199 -23.72 -15.04 8.22
N GLU A 200 -24.98 -15.35 8.54
CA GLU A 200 -25.46 -16.73 8.59
C GLU A 200 -25.48 -17.39 7.20
N SER A 201 -25.82 -16.63 6.16
CA SER A 201 -25.82 -17.16 4.78
C SER A 201 -24.42 -17.22 4.16
N ILE A 202 -23.48 -16.37 4.62
CA ILE A 202 -22.10 -16.37 4.13
C ILE A 202 -21.28 -17.49 4.78
N HIS A 203 -21.54 -17.79 6.06
CA HIS A 203 -20.80 -18.79 6.83
C HIS A 203 -21.50 -20.16 6.90
N GLY A 204 -22.68 -20.29 6.32
CA GLY A 204 -23.46 -21.53 6.26
C GLY A 204 -23.23 -22.37 5.01
N ILE A 205 -22.20 -22.04 4.20
CA ILE A 205 -21.80 -22.79 3.00
C ILE A 205 -20.69 -23.74 3.36
#